data_705c3ea7c41aac5ca6295c47253e0681
#
_entry.id   705c3ea7c41aac5ca6295c47253e0681
#
_cell.length_a   1.000
_cell.length_b   1.000
_cell.length_c   1.000
_cell.angle_alpha   90.00
_cell.angle_beta   90.00
_cell.angle_gamma   90.00
#
_symmetry.space_group_name_H-M   'P 1'
#
loop_
_entity.id
_entity.type
_entity.pdbx_description
1 polymer ?
#
loop_
_entity_poly.entity_id
_entity_poly.type
_entity_poly.pdbx_seq_one_letter_code
_entity_poly.pdbx_strand_id
1 'polypeptide(L)'
;MRIAGIGLAVTAISLACGTMVFAAESASQADREFVAKVSQGGLYEVEAGKIAAMRGTTPAVKNFGVLDAHDHDGVNSELKHIAAMTNVPIAPGLNAEFSQRLAKLQAVPASQFDAYYIADMKQIHNKDEGLFLKEADEGSAPYQKFAHHTAVLVKAHLGWLNTL
;
A
#
# COMPACT_ATOMS: atom_id res chain seq x y z
N MET A 1 53.70 -44.35 51.56
CA MET A 1 53.77 -43.73 50.24
C MET A 1 52.33 -43.37 49.78
N ARG A 2 51.93 -42.10 49.86
CA ARG A 2 50.56 -41.66 49.59
C ARG A 2 50.61 -41.00 48.23
N ILE A 3 49.80 -41.51 47.25
CA ILE A 3 49.67 -40.96 45.91
C ILE A 3 48.44 -40.03 45.93
N ALA A 4 48.69 -38.76 45.74
CA ALA A 4 47.63 -37.77 45.63
C ALA A 4 47.04 -37.79 44.20
N GLY A 5 45.72 -38.05 44.09
CA GLY A 5 44.99 -37.97 42.84
C GLY A 5 44.61 -36.51 42.53
N ILE A 6 45.02 -36.02 41.39
CA ILE A 6 44.64 -34.69 40.84
C ILE A 6 43.30 -34.86 40.12
N GLY A 7 42.23 -34.35 40.72
CA GLY A 7 40.92 -34.28 40.04
C GLY A 7 40.86 -33.10 39.04
N LEU A 8 40.63 -33.42 37.79
CA LEU A 8 40.46 -32.44 36.71
C LEU A 8 38.95 -32.02 36.71
N ALA A 9 38.67 -30.81 37.12
CA ALA A 9 37.32 -30.25 37.03
C ALA A 9 37.11 -29.71 35.61
N VAL A 10 36.22 -30.35 34.85
CA VAL A 10 35.79 -29.88 33.53
C VAL A 10 34.60 -28.94 33.74
N THR A 11 34.83 -27.64 33.57
CA THR A 11 33.77 -26.63 33.63
C THR A 11 33.08 -26.58 32.25
N ALA A 12 31.85 -27.08 32.15
CA ALA A 12 31.04 -26.98 30.96
C ALA A 12 30.49 -25.56 30.86
N ILE A 13 30.97 -24.78 29.86
CA ILE A 13 30.40 -23.48 29.54
C ILE A 13 29.21 -23.73 28.60
N SER A 14 27.99 -23.59 29.13
CA SER A 14 26.75 -23.63 28.37
C SER A 14 26.57 -22.30 27.63
N LEU A 15 26.83 -22.30 26.32
CA LEU A 15 26.56 -21.16 25.46
C LEU A 15 25.02 -21.09 25.20
N ALA A 16 24.33 -20.26 25.96
CA ALA A 16 22.91 -19.98 25.72
C ALA A 16 22.83 -19.10 24.45
N CYS A 17 22.53 -19.71 23.30
CA CYS A 17 22.21 -19.01 22.06
C CYS A 17 20.79 -18.43 22.23
N GLY A 18 20.70 -17.20 22.76
CA GLY A 18 19.46 -16.45 22.82
C GLY A 18 19.05 -16.06 21.42
N THR A 19 18.04 -16.72 20.85
CA THR A 19 17.36 -16.23 19.65
C THR A 19 16.65 -14.94 20.02
N MET A 20 17.19 -13.79 19.57
CA MET A 20 16.44 -12.53 19.61
C MET A 20 15.26 -12.67 18.66
N VAL A 21 14.10 -12.96 19.20
CA VAL A 21 12.84 -12.81 18.50
C VAL A 21 12.61 -11.28 18.42
N PHE A 22 12.92 -10.67 17.30
CA PHE A 22 12.44 -9.32 17.02
C PHE A 22 10.92 -9.42 16.97
N ALA A 23 10.24 -8.93 17.99
CA ALA A 23 8.81 -8.72 17.92
C ALA A 23 8.56 -7.77 16.77
N ALA A 24 7.79 -8.20 15.75
CA ALA A 24 7.36 -7.31 14.71
C ALA A 24 6.66 -6.11 15.38
N GLU A 25 7.08 -4.90 15.03
CA GLU A 25 6.47 -3.68 15.55
C GLU A 25 4.97 -3.71 15.22
N SER A 26 4.13 -3.63 16.25
CA SER A 26 2.69 -3.69 16.05
C SER A 26 2.22 -2.38 15.43
N ALA A 27 1.37 -2.47 14.38
CA ALA A 27 0.78 -1.30 13.76
C ALA A 27 0.09 -0.40 14.79
N SER A 28 0.35 0.90 14.70
CA SER A 28 -0.31 1.94 15.51
C SER A 28 -1.78 2.08 15.09
N GLN A 29 -2.55 2.87 15.82
CA GLN A 29 -3.91 3.22 15.41
C GLN A 29 -3.91 4.05 14.11
N ALA A 30 -2.92 4.93 13.94
CA ALA A 30 -2.75 5.73 12.72
C ALA A 30 -2.46 4.84 11.50
N ASP A 31 -1.55 3.86 11.63
CA ASP A 31 -1.28 2.88 10.56
C ASP A 31 -2.54 2.11 10.15
N ARG A 32 -3.36 1.70 11.12
CA ARG A 32 -4.64 0.99 10.83
C ARG A 32 -5.63 1.85 10.05
N GLU A 33 -5.73 3.14 10.41
CA GLU A 33 -6.58 4.10 9.70
C GLU A 33 -6.05 4.41 8.31
N PHE A 34 -4.74 4.52 8.15
CA PHE A 34 -4.06 4.64 6.87
C PHE A 34 -4.37 3.43 5.97
N VAL A 35 -4.12 2.20 6.46
CA VAL A 35 -4.42 0.96 5.73
C VAL A 35 -5.89 0.89 5.30
N ALA A 36 -6.82 1.24 6.20
CA ALA A 36 -8.25 1.22 5.89
C ALA A 36 -8.63 2.18 4.75
N LYS A 37 -8.00 3.37 4.68
CA LYS A 37 -8.27 4.36 3.63
C LYS A 37 -7.60 3.98 2.31
N VAL A 38 -6.30 3.70 2.35
CA VAL A 38 -5.49 3.44 1.16
C VAL A 38 -5.91 2.14 0.46
N SER A 39 -6.25 1.09 1.21
CA SER A 39 -6.73 -0.15 0.60
C SER A 39 -8.02 0.03 -0.19
N GLN A 40 -8.90 0.93 0.22
CA GLN A 40 -10.13 1.24 -0.50
C GLN A 40 -9.87 2.10 -1.74
N GLY A 41 -9.01 3.10 -1.63
CA GLY A 41 -8.56 3.92 -2.76
C GLY A 41 -7.92 3.05 -3.85
N GLY A 42 -6.91 2.27 -3.48
CA GLY A 42 -6.18 1.43 -4.43
C GLY A 42 -7.03 0.35 -5.10
N LEU A 43 -7.99 -0.26 -4.39
CA LEU A 43 -8.97 -1.17 -5.01
C LEU A 43 -9.84 -0.45 -6.04
N TYR A 44 -10.27 0.78 -5.72
CA TYR A 44 -11.06 1.59 -6.64
C TYR A 44 -10.24 1.99 -7.89
N GLU A 45 -8.99 2.43 -7.73
CA GLU A 45 -8.12 2.87 -8.82
C GLU A 45 -7.81 1.73 -9.79
N VAL A 46 -7.60 0.51 -9.29
CA VAL A 46 -7.47 -0.69 -10.15
C VAL A 46 -8.71 -0.88 -11.03
N GLU A 47 -9.91 -0.83 -10.46
CA GLU A 47 -11.14 -1.04 -11.22
C GLU A 47 -11.46 0.17 -12.15
N ALA A 48 -11.26 1.39 -11.68
CA ALA A 48 -11.43 2.60 -12.47
C ALA A 48 -10.45 2.66 -13.67
N GLY A 49 -9.20 2.28 -13.45
CA GLY A 49 -8.18 2.19 -14.50
C GLY A 49 -8.53 1.15 -15.57
N LYS A 50 -9.01 -0.04 -15.18
CA LYS A 50 -9.52 -1.05 -16.13
C LYS A 50 -10.67 -0.52 -16.97
N ILE A 51 -11.60 0.21 -16.35
CA ILE A 51 -12.71 0.84 -17.07
C ILE A 51 -12.19 1.90 -18.05
N ALA A 52 -11.23 2.73 -17.64
CA ALA A 52 -10.64 3.76 -18.50
C ALA A 52 -9.87 3.16 -19.69
N ALA A 53 -9.14 2.07 -19.46
CA ALA A 53 -8.47 1.32 -20.53
C ALA A 53 -9.45 0.83 -21.62
N MET A 54 -10.66 0.45 -21.24
CA MET A 54 -11.70 -0.03 -22.16
C MET A 54 -12.51 1.11 -22.78
N ARG A 55 -12.93 2.10 -21.96
CA ARG A 55 -13.92 3.12 -22.33
C ARG A 55 -13.34 4.48 -22.69
N GLY A 56 -12.08 4.75 -22.34
CA GLY A 56 -11.41 6.00 -22.71
C GLY A 56 -11.57 6.29 -24.21
N THR A 57 -11.80 7.52 -24.56
CA THR A 57 -11.97 7.93 -25.98
C THR A 57 -10.64 8.32 -26.61
N THR A 58 -9.68 8.78 -25.80
CA THR A 58 -8.33 9.12 -26.27
C THR A 58 -7.31 8.03 -25.91
N PRO A 59 -6.26 7.82 -26.73
CA PRO A 59 -5.16 6.92 -26.38
C PRO A 59 -4.48 7.29 -25.06
N ALA A 60 -4.38 8.57 -24.75
CA ALA A 60 -3.74 9.06 -23.54
C ALA A 60 -4.48 8.60 -22.28
N VAL A 61 -5.81 8.71 -22.23
CA VAL A 61 -6.65 8.23 -21.13
C VAL A 61 -6.60 6.71 -21.01
N LYS A 62 -6.66 5.97 -22.14
CA LYS A 62 -6.53 4.52 -22.13
C LYS A 62 -5.21 4.05 -21.54
N ASN A 63 -4.11 4.67 -21.99
CA ASN A 63 -2.76 4.32 -21.54
C ASN A 63 -2.57 4.64 -20.06
N PHE A 64 -3.07 5.79 -19.60
CA PHE A 64 -3.05 6.12 -18.18
C PHE A 64 -3.86 5.08 -17.38
N GLY A 65 -5.05 4.70 -17.81
CA GLY A 65 -5.87 3.69 -17.15
C GLY A 65 -5.19 2.33 -17.03
N VAL A 66 -4.45 1.89 -18.06
CA VAL A 66 -3.66 0.65 -18.00
C VAL A 66 -2.55 0.76 -16.97
N LEU A 67 -1.79 1.86 -16.99
CA LEU A 67 -0.70 2.08 -16.04
C LEU A 67 -1.20 2.16 -14.61
N ASP A 68 -2.20 3.00 -14.37
CA ASP A 68 -2.80 3.25 -13.07
C ASP A 68 -3.30 1.94 -12.42
N ALA A 69 -4.04 1.13 -13.19
CA ALA A 69 -4.51 -0.17 -12.71
C ALA A 69 -3.36 -1.13 -12.39
N HIS A 70 -2.30 -1.16 -13.21
CA HIS A 70 -1.14 -2.02 -12.99
C HIS A 70 -0.37 -1.63 -11.73
N ASP A 71 -0.09 -0.36 -11.58
CA ASP A 71 0.72 0.16 -10.49
C ASP A 71 -0.01 0.04 -9.15
N HIS A 72 -1.31 0.36 -9.11
CA HIS A 72 -2.11 0.19 -7.89
C HIS A 72 -2.39 -1.27 -7.52
N ASP A 73 -2.39 -2.21 -8.46
CA ASP A 73 -2.40 -3.65 -8.13
C ASP A 73 -1.12 -4.05 -7.38
N GLY A 74 0.04 -3.55 -7.82
CA GLY A 74 1.32 -3.72 -7.12
C GLY A 74 1.31 -3.10 -5.73
N VAL A 75 0.88 -1.85 -5.59
CA VAL A 75 0.74 -1.13 -4.31
C VAL A 75 -0.18 -1.90 -3.36
N ASN A 76 -1.33 -2.37 -3.83
CA ASN A 76 -2.27 -3.16 -3.03
C ASN A 76 -1.67 -4.48 -2.56
N SER A 77 -0.86 -5.13 -3.39
CA SER A 77 -0.19 -6.39 -3.05
C SER A 77 0.86 -6.18 -1.95
N GLU A 78 1.66 -5.12 -2.04
CA GLU A 78 2.63 -4.74 -1.01
C GLU A 78 1.94 -4.38 0.31
N LEU A 79 0.88 -3.55 0.25
CA LEU A 79 0.11 -3.19 1.43
C LEU A 79 -0.49 -4.40 2.14
N LYS A 80 -1.05 -5.36 1.38
CA LYS A 80 -1.57 -6.62 1.93
C LYS A 80 -0.49 -7.43 2.66
N HIS A 81 0.71 -7.48 2.09
CA HIS A 81 1.83 -8.18 2.71
C HIS A 81 2.23 -7.53 4.05
N ILE A 82 2.38 -6.20 4.08
CA ILE A 82 2.71 -5.46 5.31
C ILE A 82 1.61 -5.61 6.36
N ALA A 83 0.35 -5.45 5.95
CA ALA A 83 -0.81 -5.58 6.83
C ALA A 83 -0.91 -6.98 7.47
N ALA A 84 -0.60 -8.04 6.70
CA ALA A 84 -0.55 -9.40 7.21
C ALA A 84 0.56 -9.58 8.26
N MET A 85 1.75 -9.03 8.03
CA MET A 85 2.87 -9.09 8.98
C MET A 85 2.59 -8.33 10.28
N THR A 86 1.78 -7.27 10.22
CA THR A 86 1.46 -6.41 11.37
C THR A 86 0.08 -6.69 11.98
N ASN A 87 -0.61 -7.75 11.52
CA ASN A 87 -1.96 -8.14 11.95
C ASN A 87 -3.00 -7.02 11.78
N VAL A 88 -2.94 -6.28 10.67
CA VAL A 88 -3.94 -5.27 10.29
C VAL A 88 -4.90 -5.89 9.28
N PRO A 89 -6.21 -5.93 9.53
CA PRO A 89 -7.17 -6.46 8.58
C PRO A 89 -7.36 -5.51 7.38
N ILE A 90 -7.47 -6.09 6.19
CA ILE A 90 -7.88 -5.38 4.96
C ILE A 90 -9.23 -5.91 4.51
N ALA A 91 -10.15 -5.01 4.17
CA ALA A 91 -11.44 -5.40 3.62
C ALA A 91 -11.26 -6.10 2.25
N PRO A 92 -12.03 -7.18 1.98
CA PRO A 92 -11.87 -7.98 0.75
C PRO A 92 -12.42 -7.30 -0.51
N GLY A 93 -13.12 -6.17 -0.38
CA GLY A 93 -13.74 -5.46 -1.49
C GLY A 93 -14.02 -3.99 -1.17
N LEU A 94 -14.59 -3.29 -2.15
CA LEU A 94 -14.93 -1.87 -2.02
C LEU A 94 -16.03 -1.65 -0.96
N ASN A 95 -15.86 -0.60 -0.18
CA ASN A 95 -16.91 -0.09 0.70
C ASN A 95 -18.04 0.59 -0.10
N ALA A 96 -19.08 1.04 0.59
CA ALA A 96 -20.24 1.66 -0.06
C ALA A 96 -19.88 2.95 -0.81
N GLU A 97 -18.96 3.77 -0.27
CA GLU A 97 -18.50 5.02 -0.90
C GLU A 97 -17.83 4.74 -2.25
N PHE A 98 -16.83 3.88 -2.27
CA PHE A 98 -16.08 3.56 -3.48
C PHE A 98 -16.88 2.71 -4.48
N SER A 99 -17.79 1.85 -4.00
CA SER A 99 -18.74 1.14 -4.87
C SER A 99 -19.66 2.11 -5.61
N GLN A 100 -20.18 3.14 -4.92
CA GLN A 100 -21.01 4.18 -5.54
C GLN A 100 -20.18 5.04 -6.52
N ARG A 101 -18.94 5.38 -6.16
CA ARG A 101 -18.03 6.12 -7.04
C ARG A 101 -17.76 5.36 -8.34
N LEU A 102 -17.50 4.05 -8.23
CA LEU A 102 -17.29 3.17 -9.38
C LEU A 102 -18.55 3.07 -10.26
N ALA A 103 -19.72 2.91 -9.65
CA ALA A 103 -20.98 2.89 -10.39
C ALA A 103 -21.25 4.21 -11.14
N LYS A 104 -20.90 5.36 -10.54
CA LYS A 104 -20.98 6.66 -11.24
C LYS A 104 -20.05 6.69 -12.45
N LEU A 105 -18.79 6.28 -12.31
CA LEU A 105 -17.84 6.21 -13.43
C LEU A 105 -18.37 5.31 -14.55
N GLN A 106 -18.94 4.17 -14.22
CA GLN A 106 -19.54 3.23 -15.19
C GLN A 106 -20.72 3.84 -15.94
N ALA A 107 -21.50 4.73 -15.30
CA ALA A 107 -22.68 5.36 -15.86
C ALA A 107 -22.37 6.62 -16.72
N VAL A 108 -21.15 7.15 -16.69
CA VAL A 108 -20.76 8.35 -17.43
C VAL A 108 -20.93 8.13 -18.94
N PRO A 109 -21.61 9.03 -19.68
CA PRO A 109 -21.69 8.96 -21.14
C PRO A 109 -20.31 9.00 -21.81
N ALA A 110 -20.14 8.32 -22.94
CA ALA A 110 -18.85 8.24 -23.64
C ALA A 110 -18.27 9.63 -23.97
N SER A 111 -19.09 10.59 -24.36
CA SER A 111 -18.66 11.96 -24.66
C SER A 111 -18.13 12.75 -23.46
N GLN A 112 -18.38 12.30 -22.24
CA GLN A 112 -17.94 12.96 -21.01
C GLN A 112 -16.93 12.11 -20.23
N PHE A 113 -16.66 10.89 -20.69
CA PHE A 113 -15.93 9.89 -19.92
C PHE A 113 -14.51 10.34 -19.58
N ASP A 114 -13.73 10.78 -20.56
CA ASP A 114 -12.33 11.15 -20.35
C ASP A 114 -12.20 12.32 -19.36
N ALA A 115 -13.01 13.36 -19.53
CA ALA A 115 -12.99 14.52 -18.63
C ALA A 115 -13.38 14.13 -17.18
N TYR A 116 -14.40 13.27 -17.05
CA TYR A 116 -14.83 12.77 -15.73
C TYR A 116 -13.74 11.94 -15.08
N TYR A 117 -13.18 10.96 -15.78
CA TYR A 117 -12.14 10.08 -15.27
C TYR A 117 -10.89 10.86 -14.84
N ILE A 118 -10.40 11.78 -15.68
CA ILE A 118 -9.25 12.63 -15.35
C ILE A 118 -9.50 13.45 -14.08
N ALA A 119 -10.68 14.08 -13.97
CA ALA A 119 -11.04 14.87 -12.80
C ALA A 119 -11.13 14.02 -11.54
N ASP A 120 -11.69 12.82 -11.65
CA ASP A 120 -11.85 11.86 -10.58
C ASP A 120 -10.50 11.32 -10.08
N MET A 121 -9.59 10.97 -11.00
CA MET A 121 -8.24 10.53 -10.68
C MET A 121 -7.39 11.66 -10.06
N LYS A 122 -7.49 12.88 -10.58
CA LYS A 122 -6.83 14.03 -9.94
C LYS A 122 -7.28 14.22 -8.49
N GLN A 123 -8.57 14.08 -8.23
CA GLN A 123 -9.12 14.24 -6.88
C GLN A 123 -8.59 13.17 -5.92
N ILE A 124 -8.58 11.89 -6.33
CA ILE A 124 -8.14 10.80 -5.46
C ILE A 124 -6.63 10.88 -5.22
N HIS A 125 -5.83 11.05 -6.27
CA HIS A 125 -4.37 11.14 -6.17
C HIS A 125 -3.90 12.35 -5.34
N ASN A 126 -4.56 13.52 -5.43
CA ASN A 126 -4.24 14.65 -4.54
C ASN A 126 -4.52 14.35 -3.07
N LYS A 127 -5.59 13.61 -2.77
CA LYS A 127 -5.92 13.18 -1.42
C LYS A 127 -4.91 12.15 -0.92
N ASP A 128 -4.54 11.22 -1.77
CA ASP A 128 -3.62 10.12 -1.44
C ASP A 128 -2.19 10.63 -1.26
N GLU A 129 -1.73 11.61 -2.05
CA GLU A 129 -0.43 12.26 -1.82
C GLU A 129 -0.31 12.75 -0.38
N GLY A 130 -1.34 13.43 0.14
CA GLY A 130 -1.36 13.89 1.53
C GLY A 130 -1.35 12.75 2.55
N LEU A 131 -2.06 11.65 2.27
CA LEU A 131 -2.08 10.47 3.15
C LEU A 131 -0.72 9.77 3.19
N PHE A 132 -0.12 9.55 2.01
CA PHE A 132 1.18 8.88 1.91
C PHE A 132 2.31 9.73 2.49
N LEU A 133 2.34 11.04 2.28
CA LEU A 133 3.35 11.93 2.87
C LEU A 133 3.26 11.93 4.40
N LYS A 134 2.05 11.99 4.95
CA LYS A 134 1.84 11.93 6.39
C LYS A 134 2.32 10.59 6.97
N GLU A 135 1.97 9.48 6.35
CA GLU A 135 2.38 8.15 6.82
C GLU A 135 3.88 7.91 6.68
N ALA A 136 4.50 8.47 5.64
CA ALA A 136 5.94 8.43 5.46
C ALA A 136 6.72 9.14 6.59
N ASP A 137 6.10 10.14 7.22
CA ASP A 137 6.68 10.91 8.33
C ASP A 137 6.32 10.32 9.70
N GLU A 138 5.07 9.93 9.91
CA GLU A 138 4.51 9.60 11.23
C GLU A 138 4.24 8.10 11.46
N GLY A 139 4.22 7.26 10.42
CA GLY A 139 3.87 5.84 10.49
C GLY A 139 4.91 4.99 11.22
N SER A 140 4.57 3.74 11.55
CA SER A 140 5.56 2.76 11.98
C SER A 140 6.47 2.32 10.82
N ALA A 141 7.67 1.80 11.13
CA ALA A 141 8.74 1.59 10.15
C ALA A 141 8.33 0.88 8.84
N PRO A 142 7.54 -0.23 8.83
CA PRO A 142 7.13 -0.86 7.59
C PRO A 142 6.19 0.02 6.76
N TYR A 143 5.30 0.79 7.40
CA TYR A 143 4.37 1.69 6.73
C TYR A 143 5.04 2.97 6.25
N GLN A 144 5.99 3.53 7.01
CA GLN A 144 6.82 4.67 6.55
C GLN A 144 7.52 4.35 5.24
N LYS A 145 8.19 3.19 5.16
CA LYS A 145 8.91 2.78 3.95
C LYS A 145 7.96 2.62 2.76
N PHE A 146 6.85 1.93 2.95
CA PHE A 146 5.81 1.74 1.95
C PHE A 146 5.26 3.08 1.46
N ALA A 147 4.88 3.95 2.39
CA ALA A 147 4.29 5.25 2.10
C ALA A 147 5.26 6.16 1.35
N HIS A 148 6.54 6.17 1.74
CA HIS A 148 7.57 6.95 1.05
C HIS A 148 7.73 6.54 -0.43
N HIS A 149 7.76 5.24 -0.72
CA HIS A 149 7.87 4.76 -2.10
C HIS A 149 6.60 5.07 -2.90
N THR A 150 5.43 4.85 -2.31
CA THR A 150 4.15 5.07 -2.99
C THR A 150 3.85 6.56 -3.22
N ALA A 151 4.29 7.45 -2.32
CA ALA A 151 4.18 8.90 -2.54
C ALA A 151 4.88 9.36 -3.83
N VAL A 152 6.03 8.75 -4.17
CA VAL A 152 6.75 9.05 -5.43
C VAL A 152 5.92 8.62 -6.64
N LEU A 153 5.30 7.44 -6.58
CA LEU A 153 4.42 6.92 -7.63
C LEU A 153 3.19 7.83 -7.82
N VAL A 154 2.49 8.15 -6.75
CA VAL A 154 1.31 9.04 -6.76
C VAL A 154 1.65 10.39 -7.37
N LYS A 155 2.79 10.97 -7.02
CA LYS A 155 3.27 12.22 -7.60
C LYS A 155 3.55 12.10 -9.10
N ALA A 156 4.10 10.98 -9.56
CA ALA A 156 4.32 10.73 -10.98
C ALA A 156 2.99 10.64 -11.75
N HIS A 157 1.99 9.95 -11.20
CA HIS A 157 0.64 9.87 -11.75
C HIS A 157 -0.02 11.26 -11.84
N LEU A 158 0.08 12.08 -10.78
CA LEU A 158 -0.40 13.47 -10.81
C LEU A 158 0.30 14.30 -11.89
N GLY A 159 1.61 14.11 -12.06
CA GLY A 159 2.35 14.74 -13.14
C GLY A 159 1.78 14.40 -14.51
N TRP A 160 1.50 13.11 -14.77
CA TRP A 160 0.89 12.68 -16.02
C TRP A 160 -0.55 13.20 -16.17
N LEU A 161 -1.39 13.00 -15.16
CA LEU A 161 -2.78 13.51 -15.17
C LEU A 161 -2.87 14.99 -15.50
N ASN A 162 -1.89 15.80 -15.08
CA ASN A 162 -1.85 17.23 -15.38
C ASN A 162 -1.51 17.55 -16.84
N THR A 163 -1.05 16.58 -17.61
CA THR A 163 -0.82 16.72 -19.06
C THR A 163 -2.00 16.26 -19.91
N LEU A 164 -2.99 15.60 -19.31
CA LEU A 164 -4.23 15.14 -19.97
C LEU A 164 -5.29 16.21 -19.92
#